data_30963a00573b5941a8f11edc40085198
#
_entry.id   30963a00573b5941a8f11edc40085198
#
_cell.length_a   1.000
_cell.length_b   1.000
_cell.length_c   1.000
_cell.angle_alpha   90.00
_cell.angle_beta   90.00
_cell.angle_gamma   90.00
#
_symmetry.space_group_name_H-M   'P 1'
#
loop_
_entity.id
_entity.type
_entity.pdbx_description
1 polymer ?
#
loop_
_entity_poly.entity_id
_entity_poly.type
_entity_poly.pdbx_seq_one_letter_code
_entity_poly.pdbx_strand_id
1 'polypeptide(L)'
;MEYKLIASDLDETLLNDDHVVPESNIYWIQKAVKERGVKFVPATGRGYMQILPELTQLGLKDMEGEYVLSFNGGALTENKGNRIIEFNGLGFDKMKEIFEFGLKQDVCIHVYTNDTLYIYNLSESEAERLKHQKLEVVYPEENTVDFLKDATIAKILYQNVDVPYLMSLEPKMTEITQGCAVSYSSNRYMEFNKEGVDKGVGLQHLADKLGIKVEETIAVGDNYNDMAMLEKAGLSVAAGNAVEDVKKACDYTTHADNNEGVVAELIKKFIFHEDI
;
A
#
# COMPACT_ATOMS: atom_id res chain seq x y z
N MET A 1 26.98 -4.14 -7.48
CA MET A 1 25.72 -4.13 -8.26
C MET A 1 25.12 -2.76 -8.03
N GLU A 2 24.57 -2.11 -9.02
CA GLU A 2 23.97 -0.78 -8.86
C GLU A 2 22.45 -0.93 -8.81
N TYR A 3 21.84 -0.54 -7.70
CA TYR A 3 20.38 -0.57 -7.57
C TYR A 3 19.75 0.64 -8.27
N LYS A 4 18.63 0.41 -8.97
CA LYS A 4 17.97 1.39 -9.82
C LYS A 4 16.54 1.74 -9.37
N LEU A 5 15.95 0.87 -8.52
CA LEU A 5 14.59 1.05 -8.02
C LEU A 5 14.52 0.66 -6.54
N ILE A 6 13.89 1.51 -5.75
CA ILE A 6 13.58 1.25 -4.34
C ILE A 6 12.05 1.31 -4.20
N ALA A 7 11.44 0.18 -3.84
CA ALA A 7 10.04 0.12 -3.44
C ALA A 7 9.96 0.15 -1.91
N SER A 8 9.23 1.11 -1.37
CA SER A 8 9.08 1.30 0.08
C SER A 8 7.62 1.24 0.50
N ASP A 9 7.33 0.44 1.52
CA ASP A 9 6.09 0.64 2.24
C ASP A 9 6.05 2.04 2.89
N LEU A 10 4.85 2.48 3.25
CA LEU A 10 4.61 3.81 3.84
C LEU A 10 4.48 3.76 5.35
N ASP A 11 3.42 3.13 5.83
CA ASP A 11 3.04 3.17 7.25
C ASP A 11 4.02 2.33 8.08
N GLU A 12 4.58 2.92 9.14
CA GLU A 12 5.57 2.25 10.00
C GLU A 12 6.89 1.85 9.28
N THR A 13 7.11 2.32 8.03
CA THR A 13 8.36 2.13 7.29
C THR A 13 8.94 3.47 6.83
N LEU A 14 8.29 4.15 5.85
CA LEU A 14 8.69 5.47 5.39
C LEU A 14 8.23 6.58 6.33
N LEU A 15 7.03 6.42 6.90
CA LEU A 15 6.38 7.37 7.80
C LEU A 15 6.69 7.04 9.26
N ASN A 16 6.93 8.09 10.03
CA ASN A 16 7.06 7.98 11.49
C ASN A 16 5.69 7.81 12.18
N ASP A 17 5.69 7.69 13.51
CA ASP A 17 4.49 7.52 14.32
C ASP A 17 3.50 8.71 14.23
N ASP A 18 3.97 9.88 13.83
CA ASP A 18 3.17 11.07 13.57
C ASP A 18 2.61 11.10 12.14
N HIS A 19 2.78 10.02 11.36
CA HIS A 19 2.42 9.91 9.94
C HIS A 19 3.06 10.98 9.05
N VAL A 20 4.30 11.33 9.32
CA VAL A 20 5.10 12.30 8.56
C VAL A 20 6.37 11.62 8.05
N VAL A 21 6.82 12.00 6.86
CA VAL A 21 8.11 11.52 6.34
C VAL A 21 9.24 12.20 7.12
N PRO A 22 10.14 11.47 7.80
CA PRO A 22 11.31 12.05 8.46
C PRO A 22 12.18 12.87 7.49
N GLU A 23 12.72 14.00 7.96
CA GLU A 23 13.57 14.87 7.13
C GLU A 23 14.78 14.14 6.55
N SER A 24 15.35 13.19 7.29
CA SER A 24 16.45 12.35 6.82
C SER A 24 16.04 11.52 5.60
N ASN A 25 14.85 10.92 5.61
CA ASN A 25 14.29 10.16 4.47
C ASN A 25 14.08 11.08 3.27
N ILE A 26 13.49 12.27 3.47
CA ILE A 26 13.27 13.26 2.40
C ILE A 26 14.59 13.61 1.71
N TYR A 27 15.60 13.99 2.50
CA TYR A 27 16.89 14.40 1.97
C TYR A 27 17.55 13.28 1.13
N TRP A 28 17.64 12.06 1.68
CA TRP A 28 18.35 10.98 1.01
C TRP A 28 17.59 10.43 -0.20
N ILE A 29 16.25 10.39 -0.17
CA ILE A 29 15.43 10.01 -1.32
C ILE A 29 15.65 11.02 -2.47
N GLN A 30 15.52 12.32 -2.20
CA GLN A 30 15.72 13.34 -3.21
C GLN A 30 17.16 13.30 -3.78
N LYS A 31 18.15 13.04 -2.95
CA LYS A 31 19.54 12.89 -3.37
C LYS A 31 19.74 11.66 -4.27
N ALA A 32 19.18 10.50 -3.90
CA ALA A 32 19.26 9.27 -4.71
C ALA A 32 18.58 9.44 -6.07
N VAL A 33 17.37 10.01 -6.10
CA VAL A 33 16.63 10.28 -7.34
C VAL A 33 17.42 11.24 -8.23
N LYS A 34 17.92 12.36 -7.67
CA LYS A 34 18.59 13.41 -8.45
C LYS A 34 19.99 13.04 -8.92
N GLU A 35 20.80 12.42 -8.04
CA GLU A 35 22.22 12.20 -8.31
C GLU A 35 22.52 10.83 -8.90
N ARG A 36 21.68 9.82 -8.65
CA ARG A 36 21.85 8.44 -9.09
C ARG A 36 20.79 7.96 -10.06
N GLY A 37 19.72 8.73 -10.28
CA GLY A 37 18.62 8.35 -11.14
C GLY A 37 17.81 7.14 -10.61
N VAL A 38 17.92 6.86 -9.31
CA VAL A 38 17.17 5.77 -8.66
C VAL A 38 15.70 6.12 -8.64
N LYS A 39 14.85 5.19 -9.03
CA LYS A 39 13.38 5.32 -8.90
C LYS A 39 12.98 5.03 -7.46
N PHE A 40 12.31 5.97 -6.81
CA PHE A 40 11.75 5.77 -5.48
C PHE A 40 10.24 5.60 -5.57
N VAL A 41 9.75 4.42 -5.24
CA VAL A 41 8.36 3.99 -5.48
C VAL A 41 7.68 3.67 -4.15
N PRO A 42 6.82 4.56 -3.65
CA PRO A 42 5.91 4.19 -2.56
C PRO A 42 5.02 3.01 -2.97
N ALA A 43 4.96 1.97 -2.13
CA ALA A 43 4.16 0.76 -2.33
C ALA A 43 3.22 0.56 -1.14
N THR A 44 1.94 0.89 -1.29
CA THR A 44 1.01 1.05 -0.17
C THR A 44 -0.35 0.41 -0.42
N GLY A 45 -1.04 0.07 0.67
CA GLY A 45 -2.47 -0.28 0.64
C GLY A 45 -3.41 0.90 0.39
N ARG A 46 -2.87 2.15 0.51
CA ARG A 46 -3.63 3.37 0.25
C ARG A 46 -3.81 3.61 -1.25
N GLY A 47 -4.82 4.42 -1.62
CA GLY A 47 -4.97 4.93 -2.98
C GLY A 47 -4.00 6.08 -3.27
N TYR A 48 -3.71 6.35 -4.55
CA TYR A 48 -2.79 7.42 -4.97
C TYR A 48 -3.14 8.79 -4.37
N MET A 49 -4.42 9.16 -4.38
CA MET A 49 -4.85 10.46 -3.86
C MET A 49 -4.58 10.63 -2.36
N GLN A 50 -4.50 9.52 -1.63
CA GLN A 50 -4.26 9.52 -0.18
C GLN A 50 -2.81 9.80 0.21
N ILE A 51 -1.87 9.69 -0.75
CA ILE A 51 -0.42 9.87 -0.51
C ILE A 51 0.15 11.11 -1.21
N LEU A 52 -0.72 12.00 -1.72
CA LEU A 52 -0.27 13.26 -2.32
C LEU A 52 0.53 14.16 -1.37
N PRO A 53 0.21 14.24 -0.07
CA PRO A 53 1.03 14.97 0.88
C PRO A 53 2.46 14.45 0.95
N GLU A 54 2.64 13.13 1.04
CA GLU A 54 3.94 12.46 1.10
C GLU A 54 4.72 12.65 -0.20
N LEU A 55 4.08 12.48 -1.36
CA LEU A 55 4.71 12.76 -2.66
C LEU A 55 5.16 14.21 -2.78
N THR A 56 4.40 15.14 -2.18
CA THR A 56 4.78 16.57 -2.16
C THR A 56 6.01 16.80 -1.28
N GLN A 57 6.07 16.19 -0.10
CA GLN A 57 7.24 16.27 0.81
C GLN A 57 8.48 15.68 0.16
N LEU A 58 8.34 14.56 -0.53
CA LEU A 58 9.43 13.89 -1.25
C LEU A 58 9.87 14.64 -2.51
N GLY A 59 9.09 15.63 -2.98
CA GLY A 59 9.34 16.31 -4.24
C GLY A 59 9.07 15.45 -5.48
N LEU A 60 8.29 14.37 -5.32
CA LEU A 60 7.98 13.41 -6.39
C LEU A 60 6.60 13.65 -7.03
N LYS A 61 5.77 14.53 -6.44
CA LYS A 61 4.47 14.88 -7.00
C LYS A 61 4.64 15.50 -8.39
N ASP A 62 3.81 15.09 -9.34
CA ASP A 62 3.82 15.53 -10.74
C ASP A 62 5.13 15.31 -11.51
N MET A 63 6.07 14.52 -10.96
CA MET A 63 7.30 14.17 -11.67
C MET A 63 7.04 13.10 -12.74
N GLU A 64 7.55 13.35 -13.94
CA GLU A 64 7.56 12.40 -15.05
C GLU A 64 8.52 11.25 -14.77
N GLY A 65 8.08 10.02 -15.06
CA GLY A 65 8.89 8.83 -14.87
C GLY A 65 9.09 8.43 -13.41
N GLU A 66 8.34 9.01 -12.47
CA GLU A 66 8.22 8.54 -11.09
C GLU A 66 6.84 7.92 -10.86
N TYR A 67 6.76 6.93 -9.97
CA TYR A 67 5.61 6.03 -9.89
C TYR A 67 5.18 5.76 -8.45
N VAL A 68 3.95 5.28 -8.30
CA VAL A 68 3.38 4.76 -7.06
C VAL A 68 2.71 3.42 -7.33
N LEU A 69 2.88 2.47 -6.42
CA LEU A 69 2.11 1.24 -6.32
C LEU A 69 1.05 1.42 -5.23
N SER A 70 -0.20 1.58 -5.66
CA SER A 70 -1.36 1.78 -4.79
C SER A 70 -2.16 0.50 -4.61
N PHE A 71 -3.03 0.46 -3.59
CA PHE A 71 -3.94 -0.66 -3.33
C PHE A 71 -3.24 -2.01 -3.29
N ASN A 72 -2.09 -2.07 -2.58
CA ASN A 72 -1.23 -3.26 -2.48
C ASN A 72 -0.78 -3.79 -3.85
N GLY A 73 -0.43 -2.92 -4.78
CA GLY A 73 -0.03 -3.28 -6.15
C GLY A 73 -1.18 -3.39 -7.14
N GLY A 74 -2.43 -3.12 -6.71
CA GLY A 74 -3.61 -3.12 -7.59
C GLY A 74 -3.62 -1.98 -8.59
N ALA A 75 -2.91 -0.89 -8.34
CA ALA A 75 -2.74 0.20 -9.28
C ALA A 75 -1.28 0.63 -9.38
N LEU A 76 -0.80 0.77 -10.62
CA LEU A 76 0.45 1.43 -10.96
C LEU A 76 0.11 2.80 -11.55
N THR A 77 0.55 3.86 -10.89
CA THR A 77 0.28 5.24 -11.31
C THR A 77 1.59 5.99 -11.55
N GLU A 78 1.70 6.68 -12.68
CA GLU A 78 2.77 7.66 -12.90
C GLU A 78 2.38 8.99 -12.25
N ASN A 79 3.32 9.59 -11.54
CA ASN A 79 3.06 10.80 -10.76
C ASN A 79 2.68 12.00 -11.63
N LYS A 80 3.26 12.11 -12.85
CA LYS A 80 2.91 13.18 -13.78
C LYS A 80 1.45 13.07 -14.24
N GLY A 81 0.65 14.02 -13.81
CA GLY A 81 -0.76 14.07 -14.16
C GLY A 81 -1.61 12.96 -13.56
N ASN A 82 -1.11 12.29 -12.51
CA ASN A 82 -1.81 11.16 -11.87
C ASN A 82 -2.29 10.12 -12.89
N ARG A 83 -1.41 9.72 -13.79
CA ARG A 83 -1.76 8.84 -14.90
C ARG A 83 -1.73 7.37 -14.47
N ILE A 84 -2.90 6.75 -14.40
CA ILE A 84 -3.00 5.31 -14.15
C ILE A 84 -2.41 4.57 -15.37
N ILE A 85 -1.37 3.79 -15.12
CA ILE A 85 -0.67 2.98 -16.13
C ILE A 85 -1.29 1.59 -16.19
N GLU A 86 -1.60 1.02 -15.03
CA GLU A 86 -2.17 -0.30 -14.88
C GLU A 86 -3.12 -0.31 -13.69
N PHE A 87 -4.24 -1.00 -13.84
CA PHE A 87 -5.21 -1.15 -12.77
C PHE A 87 -5.75 -2.58 -12.74
N ASN A 88 -5.54 -3.26 -11.63
CA ASN A 88 -5.94 -4.63 -11.36
C ASN A 88 -6.83 -4.68 -10.12
N GLY A 89 -8.05 -4.19 -10.24
CA GLY A 89 -9.01 -4.18 -9.13
C GLY A 89 -10.03 -5.31 -9.19
N LEU A 90 -10.98 -5.28 -8.27
CA LEU A 90 -12.12 -6.18 -8.23
C LEU A 90 -13.11 -5.87 -9.36
N GLY A 91 -13.75 -6.91 -9.90
CA GLY A 91 -14.92 -6.73 -10.74
C GLY A 91 -16.13 -6.27 -9.92
N PHE A 92 -17.01 -5.47 -10.56
CA PHE A 92 -18.22 -4.94 -9.89
C PHE A 92 -19.09 -6.05 -9.26
N ASP A 93 -19.38 -7.12 -10.01
CA ASP A 93 -20.24 -8.20 -9.52
C ASP A 93 -19.65 -8.87 -8.26
N LYS A 94 -18.33 -9.10 -8.26
CA LYS A 94 -17.63 -9.66 -7.10
C LYS A 94 -17.67 -8.71 -5.89
N MET A 95 -17.40 -7.45 -6.11
CA MET A 95 -17.50 -6.43 -5.05
C MET A 95 -18.94 -6.38 -4.49
N LYS A 96 -19.95 -6.43 -5.37
CA LYS A 96 -21.35 -6.40 -4.97
C LYS A 96 -21.75 -7.62 -4.13
N GLU A 97 -21.31 -8.83 -4.49
CA GLU A 97 -21.55 -10.04 -3.69
C GLU A 97 -21.00 -9.90 -2.26
N ILE A 98 -19.76 -9.39 -2.15
CA ILE A 98 -19.11 -9.14 -0.86
C ILE A 98 -19.87 -8.05 -0.08
N PHE A 99 -20.24 -6.95 -0.75
CA PHE A 99 -21.02 -5.86 -0.16
C PHE A 99 -22.37 -6.35 0.42
N GLU A 100 -23.13 -7.11 -0.36
CA GLU A 100 -24.45 -7.63 0.05
C GLU A 100 -24.37 -8.63 1.21
N PHE A 101 -23.26 -9.38 1.31
CA PHE A 101 -22.99 -10.22 2.46
C PHE A 101 -22.67 -9.35 3.69
N GLY A 102 -21.81 -8.34 3.54
CA GLY A 102 -21.41 -7.44 4.61
C GLY A 102 -22.56 -6.64 5.21
N LEU A 103 -23.57 -6.25 4.40
CA LEU A 103 -24.79 -5.57 4.89
C LEU A 103 -25.57 -6.39 5.92
N LYS A 104 -25.37 -7.71 5.96
CA LYS A 104 -26.05 -8.64 6.89
C LYS A 104 -25.20 -8.94 8.13
N GLN A 105 -24.02 -8.34 8.23
CA GLN A 105 -23.07 -8.54 9.31
C GLN A 105 -22.90 -7.25 10.13
N ASP A 106 -22.34 -7.38 11.32
CA ASP A 106 -21.97 -6.22 12.16
C ASP A 106 -20.60 -5.68 11.73
N VAL A 107 -20.56 -5.03 10.57
CA VAL A 107 -19.34 -4.44 10.00
C VAL A 107 -19.61 -3.08 9.36
N CYS A 108 -18.66 -2.18 9.49
CA CYS A 108 -18.55 -1.01 8.61
C CYS A 108 -17.93 -1.46 7.30
N ILE A 109 -18.49 -1.05 6.16
CA ILE A 109 -18.03 -1.47 4.83
C ILE A 109 -17.40 -0.29 4.11
N HIS A 110 -16.18 -0.49 3.60
CA HIS A 110 -15.50 0.46 2.74
C HIS A 110 -15.39 -0.08 1.33
N VAL A 111 -15.88 0.67 0.35
CA VAL A 111 -15.69 0.38 -1.08
C VAL A 111 -14.77 1.43 -1.66
N TYR A 112 -13.61 1.00 -2.15
CA TYR A 112 -12.61 1.86 -2.76
C TYR A 112 -12.73 1.79 -4.28
N THR A 113 -12.95 2.94 -4.88
CA THR A 113 -12.69 3.14 -6.31
C THR A 113 -11.27 3.69 -6.49
N ASN A 114 -10.85 3.98 -7.72
CA ASN A 114 -9.55 4.60 -7.99
C ASN A 114 -9.37 5.99 -7.34
N ASP A 115 -10.46 6.71 -7.07
CA ASP A 115 -10.45 8.10 -6.62
C ASP A 115 -11.31 8.40 -5.38
N THR A 116 -12.28 7.55 -5.06
CA THR A 116 -13.28 7.81 -4.03
C THR A 116 -13.41 6.65 -3.05
N LEU A 117 -13.62 6.96 -1.79
CA LEU A 117 -13.96 6.00 -0.74
C LEU A 117 -15.43 6.14 -0.37
N TYR A 118 -16.20 5.06 -0.53
CA TYR A 118 -17.59 4.95 -0.10
C TYR A 118 -17.67 4.15 1.19
N ILE A 119 -18.36 4.68 2.21
CA ILE A 119 -18.48 4.03 3.52
C ILE A 119 -19.92 3.81 3.88
N TYR A 120 -20.23 2.59 4.29
CA TYR A 120 -21.55 2.16 4.74
C TYR A 120 -21.46 1.63 6.17
N ASN A 121 -22.56 1.77 6.93
CA ASN A 121 -22.63 1.32 8.33
C ASN A 121 -21.47 1.86 9.17
N LEU A 122 -21.18 3.16 9.07
CA LEU A 122 -20.07 3.81 9.75
C LEU A 122 -20.11 3.56 11.25
N SER A 123 -19.10 2.89 11.80
CA SER A 123 -18.93 2.69 13.23
C SER A 123 -18.34 3.93 13.92
N GLU A 124 -18.60 4.12 15.21
CA GLU A 124 -18.02 5.23 15.98
C GLU A 124 -16.49 5.19 15.98
N SER A 125 -15.93 3.99 16.12
CA SER A 125 -14.46 3.78 16.12
C SER A 125 -13.82 4.12 14.77
N GLU A 126 -14.54 3.94 13.66
CA GLU A 126 -14.06 4.28 12.33
C GLU A 126 -14.27 5.76 12.03
N ALA A 127 -15.39 6.33 12.48
CA ALA A 127 -15.62 7.77 12.37
C ALA A 127 -14.53 8.59 13.06
N GLU A 128 -14.06 8.17 14.23
CA GLU A 128 -12.98 8.84 14.95
C GLU A 128 -11.66 8.75 14.18
N ARG A 129 -11.31 7.56 13.64
CA ARG A 129 -10.09 7.36 12.85
C ARG A 129 -10.09 8.22 11.58
N LEU A 130 -11.21 8.28 10.87
CA LEU A 130 -11.34 9.02 9.61
C LEU A 130 -11.23 10.54 9.77
N LYS A 131 -11.50 11.10 10.95
CA LYS A 131 -11.33 12.55 11.21
C LYS A 131 -9.91 13.06 10.91
N HIS A 132 -8.93 12.20 11.04
CA HIS A 132 -7.51 12.52 10.82
C HIS A 132 -7.04 12.23 9.40
N GLN A 133 -7.87 11.60 8.56
CA GLN A 133 -7.55 11.29 7.18
C GLN A 133 -8.09 12.37 6.25
N LYS A 134 -7.21 12.92 5.40
CA LYS A 134 -7.59 13.92 4.37
C LYS A 134 -8.11 13.20 3.11
N LEU A 135 -9.18 12.45 3.26
CA LEU A 135 -9.81 11.70 2.18
C LEU A 135 -11.14 12.31 1.80
N GLU A 136 -11.45 12.30 0.52
CA GLU A 136 -12.82 12.50 0.07
C GLU A 136 -13.59 11.19 0.35
N VAL A 137 -14.46 11.24 1.34
CA VAL A 137 -15.28 10.12 1.77
C VAL A 137 -16.73 10.42 1.44
N VAL A 138 -17.38 9.52 0.76
CA VAL A 138 -18.80 9.58 0.46
C VAL A 138 -19.55 8.61 1.37
N TYR A 139 -20.61 9.09 2.01
CA TYR A 139 -21.52 8.30 2.83
C TYR A 139 -22.85 8.18 2.08
N PRO A 140 -23.07 7.09 1.31
CA PRO A 140 -24.33 6.92 0.57
C PRO A 140 -25.53 6.84 1.51
N GLU A 141 -26.63 7.47 1.13
CA GLU A 141 -27.89 7.43 1.91
C GLU A 141 -28.57 6.05 1.80
N GLU A 142 -28.41 5.39 0.65
CA GLU A 142 -28.97 4.07 0.38
C GLU A 142 -27.94 2.97 0.49
N ASN A 143 -28.31 1.82 1.00
CA ASN A 143 -27.49 0.62 1.12
C ASN A 143 -27.39 -0.12 -0.23
N THR A 144 -26.90 0.56 -1.26
CA THR A 144 -26.66 0.02 -2.60
C THR A 144 -25.33 0.49 -3.17
N VAL A 145 -24.77 -0.31 -4.06
CA VAL A 145 -23.56 -0.01 -4.84
C VAL A 145 -23.83 0.01 -6.34
N ASP A 146 -25.09 -0.04 -6.77
CA ASP A 146 -25.47 -0.18 -8.18
C ASP A 146 -25.01 1.01 -9.04
N PHE A 147 -24.87 2.18 -8.45
CA PHE A 147 -24.30 3.37 -9.11
C PHE A 147 -22.79 3.25 -9.42
N LEU A 148 -22.10 2.27 -8.84
CA LEU A 148 -20.69 1.97 -9.11
C LEU A 148 -20.47 0.95 -10.23
N LYS A 149 -21.52 0.54 -10.96
CA LYS A 149 -21.45 -0.52 -11.97
C LYS A 149 -20.37 -0.29 -13.03
N ASP A 150 -20.17 0.95 -13.43
CA ASP A 150 -19.18 1.34 -14.42
C ASP A 150 -17.91 1.97 -13.78
N ALA A 151 -17.82 1.96 -12.45
CA ALA A 151 -16.65 2.49 -11.74
C ALA A 151 -15.52 1.47 -11.69
N THR A 152 -14.31 1.98 -11.59
CA THR A 152 -13.09 1.18 -11.41
C THR A 152 -12.93 0.86 -9.92
N ILE A 153 -13.27 -0.37 -9.51
CA ILE A 153 -13.24 -0.81 -8.11
C ILE A 153 -11.85 -1.32 -7.76
N ALA A 154 -11.22 -0.71 -6.77
CA ALA A 154 -9.90 -1.12 -6.29
C ALA A 154 -10.01 -2.33 -5.35
N LYS A 155 -10.77 -2.17 -4.28
CA LYS A 155 -10.99 -3.19 -3.25
C LYS A 155 -12.25 -2.88 -2.47
N ILE A 156 -12.68 -3.85 -1.68
CA ILE A 156 -13.68 -3.68 -0.63
C ILE A 156 -13.09 -4.21 0.69
N LEU A 157 -13.50 -3.66 1.82
CA LEU A 157 -13.11 -4.18 3.12
C LEU A 157 -14.24 -4.08 4.14
N TYR A 158 -14.13 -4.91 5.18
CA TYR A 158 -14.94 -4.83 6.38
C TYR A 158 -14.09 -4.30 7.53
N GLN A 159 -14.66 -3.39 8.29
CA GLN A 159 -14.06 -2.87 9.50
C GLN A 159 -14.86 -3.31 10.72
N ASN A 160 -14.17 -3.89 11.68
CA ASN A 160 -14.62 -4.09 13.05
C ASN A 160 -13.38 -4.17 13.96
N VAL A 161 -13.47 -3.63 15.18
CA VAL A 161 -12.38 -3.71 16.16
C VAL A 161 -12.24 -5.11 16.78
N ASP A 162 -13.25 -5.95 16.66
CA ASP A 162 -13.22 -7.37 17.03
C ASP A 162 -12.67 -8.21 15.85
N VAL A 163 -11.34 -8.31 15.76
CA VAL A 163 -10.67 -9.09 14.72
C VAL A 163 -11.07 -10.57 14.76
N PRO A 164 -11.18 -11.26 15.90
CA PRO A 164 -11.75 -12.60 15.98
C PRO A 164 -13.13 -12.73 15.34
N TYR A 165 -14.00 -11.71 15.50
CA TYR A 165 -15.28 -11.69 14.81
C TYR A 165 -15.10 -11.62 13.28
N LEU A 166 -14.25 -10.71 12.77
CA LEU A 166 -13.95 -10.64 11.32
C LEU A 166 -13.45 -11.98 10.80
N MET A 167 -12.50 -12.61 11.50
CA MET A 167 -11.96 -13.92 11.11
C MET A 167 -13.05 -15.01 11.10
N SER A 168 -14.07 -14.91 11.95
CA SER A 168 -15.20 -15.85 11.97
C SER A 168 -16.12 -15.75 10.76
N LEU A 169 -16.04 -14.65 9.99
CA LEU A 169 -16.82 -14.46 8.77
C LEU A 169 -16.19 -15.17 7.57
N GLU A 170 -14.86 -15.30 7.52
CA GLU A 170 -14.14 -15.86 6.37
C GLU A 170 -14.64 -17.27 5.95
N PRO A 171 -14.83 -18.25 6.87
CA PRO A 171 -15.37 -19.55 6.49
C PRO A 171 -16.79 -19.50 5.89
N LYS A 172 -17.56 -18.46 6.21
CA LYS A 172 -18.94 -18.26 5.70
C LYS A 172 -18.95 -17.62 4.31
N MET A 173 -17.80 -17.12 3.87
CA MET A 173 -17.61 -16.39 2.61
C MET A 173 -16.82 -17.15 1.56
N THR A 174 -16.45 -18.39 1.81
CA THR A 174 -15.55 -19.18 0.95
C THR A 174 -15.97 -19.20 -0.53
N GLU A 175 -17.27 -19.29 -0.82
CA GLU A 175 -17.77 -19.25 -2.20
C GLU A 175 -17.75 -17.83 -2.78
N ILE A 176 -18.08 -16.84 -1.95
CA ILE A 176 -18.12 -15.42 -2.35
C ILE A 176 -16.72 -14.89 -2.62
N THR A 177 -15.71 -15.32 -1.85
CA THR A 177 -14.34 -14.84 -1.96
C THR A 177 -13.46 -15.59 -2.96
N GLN A 178 -14.03 -16.53 -3.75
CA GLN A 178 -13.31 -17.16 -4.85
C GLN A 178 -12.78 -16.10 -5.84
N GLY A 179 -11.48 -16.15 -6.14
CA GLY A 179 -10.79 -15.16 -6.96
C GLY A 179 -10.44 -13.86 -6.24
N CYS A 180 -10.55 -13.86 -4.90
CA CYS A 180 -10.08 -12.77 -4.05
C CYS A 180 -8.92 -13.23 -3.16
N ALA A 181 -7.97 -12.32 -2.97
CA ALA A 181 -7.02 -12.39 -1.87
C ALA A 181 -7.67 -11.74 -0.63
N VAL A 182 -7.81 -12.53 0.45
CA VAL A 182 -8.32 -12.02 1.73
C VAL A 182 -7.13 -11.77 2.65
N SER A 183 -7.07 -10.60 3.24
CA SER A 183 -6.00 -10.21 4.17
C SER A 183 -6.54 -9.40 5.34
N TYR A 184 -5.74 -9.30 6.40
CA TYR A 184 -6.08 -8.53 7.59
C TYR A 184 -5.04 -7.44 7.82
N SER A 185 -5.51 -6.23 8.15
CA SER A 185 -4.62 -5.08 8.39
C SER A 185 -5.08 -4.22 9.55
N SER A 186 -4.14 -3.46 10.12
CA SER A 186 -4.37 -2.46 11.19
C SER A 186 -5.16 -2.99 12.39
N ASN A 187 -5.14 -4.30 12.65
CA ASN A 187 -5.90 -4.96 13.73
C ASN A 187 -7.40 -4.58 13.74
N ARG A 188 -7.99 -4.32 12.57
CA ARG A 188 -9.40 -3.92 12.45
C ARG A 188 -10.03 -4.10 11.08
N TYR A 189 -9.26 -4.44 10.04
CA TYR A 189 -9.77 -4.59 8.68
C TYR A 189 -9.63 -6.01 8.19
N MET A 190 -10.67 -6.50 7.50
CA MET A 190 -10.65 -7.67 6.63
C MET A 190 -10.79 -7.15 5.20
N GLU A 191 -9.74 -7.27 4.40
CA GLU A 191 -9.63 -6.69 3.06
C GLU A 191 -9.81 -7.75 1.99
N PHE A 192 -10.55 -7.40 0.95
CA PHE A 192 -10.78 -8.24 -0.23
C PHE A 192 -10.21 -7.54 -1.45
N ASN A 193 -9.11 -8.07 -1.93
CA ASN A 193 -8.43 -7.64 -3.14
C ASN A 193 -8.62 -8.68 -4.24
N LYS A 194 -8.37 -8.31 -5.50
CA LYS A 194 -8.33 -9.30 -6.58
C LYS A 194 -7.20 -10.30 -6.34
N GLU A 195 -7.45 -11.59 -6.58
CA GLU A 195 -6.43 -12.62 -6.47
C GLU A 195 -5.24 -12.33 -7.41
N GLY A 196 -4.02 -12.61 -6.95
CA GLY A 196 -2.80 -12.34 -7.68
C GLY A 196 -2.37 -10.88 -7.68
N VAL A 197 -3.04 -10.02 -6.90
CA VAL A 197 -2.64 -8.64 -6.67
C VAL A 197 -1.94 -8.55 -5.32
N ASP A 198 -0.65 -8.26 -5.35
CA ASP A 198 0.19 -7.97 -4.19
C ASP A 198 1.28 -6.96 -4.55
N LYS A 199 1.93 -6.36 -3.54
CA LYS A 199 3.00 -5.36 -3.74
C LYS A 199 4.18 -5.92 -4.54
N GLY A 200 4.45 -7.22 -4.47
CA GLY A 200 5.54 -7.85 -5.19
C GLY A 200 5.23 -8.04 -6.68
N VAL A 201 4.00 -8.40 -7.04
CA VAL A 201 3.56 -8.41 -8.45
C VAL A 201 3.63 -7.01 -9.02
N GLY A 202 3.17 -6.00 -8.27
CA GLY A 202 3.27 -4.60 -8.69
C GLY A 202 4.72 -4.15 -8.91
N LEU A 203 5.64 -4.52 -8.01
CA LEU A 203 7.07 -4.23 -8.16
C LEU A 203 7.66 -4.87 -9.43
N GLN A 204 7.37 -6.16 -9.69
CA GLN A 204 7.84 -6.86 -10.88
C GLN A 204 7.33 -6.21 -12.16
N HIS A 205 6.03 -5.92 -12.24
CA HIS A 205 5.45 -5.26 -13.42
C HIS A 205 6.08 -3.89 -13.68
N LEU A 206 6.34 -3.11 -12.62
CA LEU A 206 7.02 -1.82 -12.79
C LEU A 206 8.47 -1.99 -13.23
N ALA A 207 9.22 -2.91 -12.64
CA ALA A 207 10.61 -3.19 -13.00
C ALA A 207 10.71 -3.63 -14.48
N ASP A 208 9.86 -4.57 -14.92
CA ASP A 208 9.77 -5.02 -16.32
C ASP A 208 9.47 -3.86 -17.26
N LYS A 209 8.51 -3.01 -16.91
CA LYS A 209 8.11 -1.85 -17.71
C LYS A 209 9.25 -0.84 -17.87
N LEU A 210 10.10 -0.69 -16.85
CA LEU A 210 11.26 0.21 -16.87
C LEU A 210 12.53 -0.44 -17.43
N GLY A 211 12.48 -1.73 -17.75
CA GLY A 211 13.66 -2.50 -18.18
C GLY A 211 14.71 -2.66 -17.06
N ILE A 212 14.25 -2.62 -15.80
CA ILE A 212 15.08 -2.81 -14.61
C ILE A 212 15.02 -4.30 -14.23
N LYS A 213 16.17 -4.92 -14.03
CA LYS A 213 16.21 -6.31 -13.59
C LYS A 213 15.83 -6.41 -12.11
N VAL A 214 15.28 -7.55 -11.72
CA VAL A 214 14.91 -7.79 -10.32
C VAL A 214 16.09 -7.58 -9.37
N GLU A 215 17.29 -8.05 -9.76
CA GLU A 215 18.52 -7.91 -8.97
C GLU A 215 18.95 -6.45 -8.76
N GLU A 216 18.41 -5.51 -9.55
CA GLU A 216 18.66 -4.07 -9.46
C GLU A 216 17.59 -3.34 -8.60
N THR A 217 16.71 -4.10 -7.93
CA THR A 217 15.65 -3.55 -7.07
C THR A 217 15.93 -3.73 -5.59
N ILE A 218 15.49 -2.79 -4.79
CA ILE A 218 15.42 -2.90 -3.32
C ILE A 218 13.94 -2.83 -2.93
N ALA A 219 13.51 -3.66 -1.99
CA ALA A 219 12.24 -3.49 -1.30
C ALA A 219 12.48 -3.28 0.19
N VAL A 220 11.69 -2.39 0.81
CA VAL A 220 11.74 -2.15 2.25
C VAL A 220 10.34 -2.13 2.84
N GLY A 221 10.16 -2.79 3.98
CA GLY A 221 8.87 -2.92 4.66
C GLY A 221 9.03 -3.38 6.12
N ASP A 222 7.93 -3.48 6.82
CA ASP A 222 7.91 -3.81 8.25
C ASP A 222 6.95 -4.95 8.61
N ASN A 223 5.99 -5.28 7.75
CA ASN A 223 4.89 -6.16 8.13
C ASN A 223 4.58 -7.25 7.08
N TYR A 224 3.64 -8.13 7.41
CA TYR A 224 3.28 -9.29 6.57
C TYR A 224 2.75 -8.93 5.18
N ASN A 225 2.09 -7.78 5.02
CA ASN A 225 1.64 -7.30 3.71
C ASN A 225 2.78 -6.90 2.76
N ASP A 226 4.01 -6.78 3.28
CA ASP A 226 5.22 -6.47 2.50
C ASP A 226 5.96 -7.71 2.04
N MET A 227 5.71 -8.88 2.65
CA MET A 227 6.44 -10.11 2.40
C MET A 227 6.55 -10.44 0.91
N ALA A 228 5.45 -10.34 0.16
CA ALA A 228 5.46 -10.59 -1.27
C ALA A 228 6.40 -9.64 -2.06
N MET A 229 6.52 -8.38 -1.62
CA MET A 229 7.44 -7.41 -2.21
C MET A 229 8.89 -7.68 -1.82
N LEU A 230 9.12 -8.01 -0.55
CA LEU A 230 10.43 -8.32 0.00
C LEU A 230 11.00 -9.59 -0.66
N GLU A 231 10.22 -10.64 -0.80
CA GLU A 231 10.63 -11.91 -1.44
C GLU A 231 10.97 -11.76 -2.93
N LYS A 232 10.37 -10.80 -3.62
CA LYS A 232 10.52 -10.61 -5.06
C LYS A 232 11.58 -9.57 -5.44
N ALA A 233 12.12 -8.84 -4.49
CA ALA A 233 13.17 -7.85 -4.75
C ALA A 233 14.55 -8.49 -4.83
N GLY A 234 15.49 -7.78 -5.47
CA GLY A 234 16.90 -8.18 -5.51
C GLY A 234 17.63 -8.00 -4.18
N LEU A 235 17.16 -7.07 -3.35
CA LEU A 235 17.58 -6.88 -1.96
C LEU A 235 16.34 -6.61 -1.12
N SER A 236 16.10 -7.43 -0.13
CA SER A 236 15.04 -7.25 0.87
C SER A 236 15.56 -6.57 2.13
N VAL A 237 14.85 -5.53 2.59
CA VAL A 237 15.23 -4.75 3.77
C VAL A 237 14.06 -4.70 4.74
N ALA A 238 14.28 -5.12 5.97
CA ALA A 238 13.33 -4.93 7.06
C ALA A 238 13.62 -3.63 7.80
N ALA A 239 12.59 -2.87 8.15
CA ALA A 239 12.71 -1.74 9.07
C ALA A 239 13.14 -2.21 10.46
N GLY A 240 13.83 -1.38 11.23
CA GLY A 240 14.26 -1.71 12.60
C GLY A 240 13.12 -2.07 13.54
N ASN A 241 11.94 -1.49 13.32
CA ASN A 241 10.69 -1.79 14.02
C ASN A 241 9.86 -2.93 13.40
N ALA A 242 10.31 -3.54 12.30
CA ALA A 242 9.57 -4.61 11.63
C ALA A 242 9.28 -5.79 12.56
N VAL A 243 8.20 -6.53 12.27
CA VAL A 243 7.90 -7.76 12.99
C VAL A 243 9.00 -8.80 12.77
N GLU A 244 9.23 -9.64 13.78
CA GLU A 244 10.37 -10.57 13.82
C GLU A 244 10.42 -11.53 12.63
N ASP A 245 9.28 -11.93 12.09
CA ASP A 245 9.25 -12.85 10.93
C ASP A 245 9.70 -12.15 9.65
N VAL A 246 9.40 -10.85 9.48
CA VAL A 246 9.89 -10.02 8.39
C VAL A 246 11.40 -9.83 8.50
N LYS A 247 11.91 -9.50 9.71
CA LYS A 247 13.37 -9.37 9.94
C LYS A 247 14.13 -10.64 9.58
N LYS A 248 13.59 -11.80 9.94
CA LYS A 248 14.23 -13.10 9.64
C LYS A 248 14.22 -13.45 8.16
N ALA A 249 13.23 -12.96 7.40
CA ALA A 249 13.07 -13.24 5.98
C ALA A 249 13.90 -12.31 5.09
N CYS A 250 14.37 -11.17 5.59
CA CYS A 250 15.09 -10.16 4.83
C CYS A 250 16.60 -10.35 4.83
N ASP A 251 17.26 -9.87 3.76
CA ASP A 251 18.72 -9.85 3.62
C ASP A 251 19.37 -8.86 4.58
N TYR A 252 18.69 -7.79 4.91
CA TYR A 252 19.17 -6.74 5.80
C TYR A 252 18.06 -6.21 6.70
N THR A 253 18.38 -5.92 7.95
CA THR A 253 17.52 -5.17 8.86
C THR A 253 18.21 -3.86 9.22
N THR A 254 17.49 -2.73 9.07
CA THR A 254 18.04 -1.42 9.44
C THR A 254 18.21 -1.30 10.96
N HIS A 255 19.20 -0.53 11.39
CA HIS A 255 19.34 -0.12 12.80
C HIS A 255 18.24 0.92 13.14
N ALA A 256 18.01 1.82 12.19
CA ALA A 256 16.98 2.84 12.30
C ALA A 256 15.58 2.23 12.28
N ASP A 257 14.70 2.69 13.15
CA ASP A 257 13.26 2.47 13.07
C ASP A 257 12.58 3.54 12.19
N ASN A 258 11.26 3.45 12.05
CA ASN A 258 10.49 4.38 11.23
C ASN A 258 10.61 5.85 11.68
N ASN A 259 10.90 6.12 12.96
CA ASN A 259 11.09 7.46 13.50
C ASN A 259 12.48 8.04 13.20
N GLU A 260 13.47 7.17 12.97
CA GLU A 260 14.89 7.55 12.80
C GLU A 260 15.32 7.65 11.34
N GLY A 261 14.59 7.01 10.44
CA GLY A 261 14.83 7.12 8.99
C GLY A 261 15.38 5.86 8.34
N VAL A 262 14.57 4.81 8.32
CA VAL A 262 14.81 3.52 7.66
C VAL A 262 15.33 3.67 6.24
N VAL A 263 14.64 4.49 5.43
CA VAL A 263 14.98 4.68 4.01
C VAL A 263 16.27 5.46 3.84
N ALA A 264 16.54 6.40 4.74
CA ALA A 264 17.81 7.14 4.72
C ALA A 264 18.99 6.20 4.97
N GLU A 265 18.87 5.28 5.92
CA GLU A 265 19.92 4.29 6.23
C GLU A 265 20.20 3.39 5.03
N LEU A 266 19.15 2.78 4.45
CA LEU A 266 19.35 1.90 3.30
C LEU A 266 19.95 2.62 2.08
N ILE A 267 19.57 3.88 1.82
CA ILE A 267 20.13 4.67 0.70
C ILE A 267 21.60 4.97 0.92
N LYS A 268 21.97 5.41 2.13
CA LYS A 268 23.39 5.63 2.47
C LYS A 268 24.21 4.38 2.18
N LYS A 269 23.77 3.24 2.72
CA LYS A 269 24.50 1.98 2.64
C LYS A 269 24.59 1.42 1.22
N PHE A 270 23.45 1.29 0.56
CA PHE A 270 23.36 0.51 -0.69
C PHE A 270 23.43 1.34 -1.97
N ILE A 271 23.11 2.65 -1.91
CA ILE A 271 23.18 3.54 -3.08
C ILE A 271 24.45 4.39 -3.07
N PHE A 272 24.84 4.90 -1.91
CA PHE A 272 26.02 5.77 -1.79
C PHE A 272 27.25 5.06 -1.21
N HIS A 273 27.08 3.83 -0.69
CA HIS A 273 28.16 3.00 -0.11
C HIS A 273 28.88 3.70 1.06
N GLU A 274 28.10 4.45 1.85
CA GLU A 274 28.60 5.08 3.07
C GLU A 274 28.66 4.05 4.21
N ASP A 275 29.68 4.16 5.07
CA ASP A 275 29.74 3.41 6.33
C ASP A 275 28.72 4.00 7.30
N ILE A 276 27.85 3.13 7.91
CA ILE A 276 26.77 3.51 8.82
C ILE A 276 26.89 2.79 10.15
#